data_da6ecf8f52a5b4270cee5c3c750681fe
#
_entry.id   da6ecf8f52a5b4270cee5c3c750681fe
#
_cell.length_a   1.000
_cell.length_b   1.000
_cell.length_c   1.000
_cell.angle_alpha   90.00
_cell.angle_beta   90.00
_cell.angle_gamma   90.00
#
_symmetry.space_group_name_H-M   'P 1'
#
loop_
_entity.id
_entity.type
_entity.pdbx_description
1 polymer ?
#
loop_
_entity_poly.entity_id
_entity_poly.type
_entity_poly.pdbx_seq_one_letter_code
_entity_poly.pdbx_strand_id
1 'polypeptide(L)' 'MKVSKEQMAENRERILNAAAQLFREKGFDGIGVADLMKSAGLTHGGFYGHFASKDELMAQASARALHLSLIHI' A
#
# COMPACT_ATOMS: atom_id res chain seq x y z
N MET A 1 8.99 14.32 16.36
CA MET A 1 8.70 15.24 15.27
C MET A 1 7.48 14.80 14.48
N LYS A 2 6.61 15.71 14.17
CA LYS A 2 5.39 15.38 13.43
C LYS A 2 5.69 15.12 11.96
N VAL A 3 5.06 14.10 11.43
CA VAL A 3 5.10 13.82 10.01
C VAL A 3 4.13 14.78 9.32
N SER A 4 4.57 15.46 8.29
CA SER A 4 3.72 16.39 7.55
C SER A 4 2.66 15.63 6.76
N LYS A 5 1.61 16.33 6.33
CA LYS A 5 0.57 15.73 5.50
C LYS A 5 1.17 15.20 4.19
N GLU A 6 2.14 15.92 3.64
CA GLU A 6 2.80 15.50 2.42
C GLU A 6 3.58 14.20 2.64
N GLN A 7 4.26 14.09 3.78
CA GLN A 7 5.01 12.89 4.10
C GLN A 7 4.08 11.71 4.31
N MET A 8 2.94 11.92 4.94
CA MET A 8 1.96 10.85 5.13
C MET A 8 1.39 10.39 3.80
N ALA A 9 1.08 11.31 2.91
CA ALA A 9 0.57 10.96 1.58
C ALA A 9 1.61 10.17 0.81
N GLU A 10 2.88 10.57 0.89
CA GLU A 10 3.97 9.88 0.23
C GLU A 10 4.14 8.47 0.78
N ASN A 11 4.09 8.31 2.10
CA ASN A 11 4.18 7.00 2.73
C ASN A 11 3.04 6.10 2.30
N ARG A 12 1.84 6.65 2.22
CA ARG A 12 0.67 5.91 1.77
C ARG A 12 0.85 5.43 0.34
N GLU A 13 1.40 6.29 -0.52
CA GLU A 13 1.69 5.92 -1.91
C GLU A 13 2.69 4.79 -1.99
N ARG A 14 3.71 4.81 -1.15
CA ARG A 14 4.70 3.74 -1.09
C ARG A 14 4.04 2.41 -0.73
N ILE A 15 3.13 2.44 0.23
CA ILE A 15 2.42 1.23 0.65
C ILE A 15 1.56 0.70 -0.49
N LEU A 16 0.83 1.58 -1.17
CA LEU A 16 -0.04 1.18 -2.27
C LEU A 16 0.76 0.62 -3.44
N ASN A 17 1.89 1.23 -3.78
CA ASN A 17 2.74 0.74 -4.84
C ASN A 17 3.33 -0.62 -4.50
N ALA A 18 3.81 -0.78 -3.27
CA ALA A 18 4.36 -2.06 -2.83
C ALA A 18 3.29 -3.14 -2.82
N ALA A 19 2.08 -2.80 -2.37
CA ALA A 19 0.98 -3.73 -2.34
C ALA A 19 0.60 -4.20 -3.74
N ALA A 20 0.50 -3.29 -4.68
CA ALA A 20 0.16 -3.63 -6.06
C ALA A 20 1.19 -4.58 -6.65
N GLN A 21 2.46 -4.32 -6.41
CA GLN A 21 3.53 -5.16 -6.93
C GLN A 21 3.51 -6.55 -6.29
N LEU A 22 3.39 -6.61 -4.97
CA LEU A 22 3.40 -7.89 -4.26
C LEU A 22 2.17 -8.73 -4.59
N PHE A 23 1.02 -8.09 -4.77
CA PHE A 23 -0.19 -8.81 -5.15
C PHE A 23 -0.03 -9.50 -6.49
N ARG A 24 0.66 -8.87 -7.42
CA ARG A 24 0.92 -9.48 -8.72
C ARG A 24 1.92 -10.63 -8.64
N GLU A 25 2.89 -10.52 -7.74
CA GLU A 25 3.93 -11.52 -7.60
C GLU A 25 3.52 -12.71 -6.76
N LYS A 26 2.86 -12.47 -5.65
CA LYS A 26 2.58 -13.50 -4.65
C LYS A 26 1.11 -13.77 -4.41
N GLY A 27 0.24 -12.94 -4.94
CA GLY A 27 -1.18 -13.02 -4.65
C GLY A 27 -1.50 -12.43 -3.29
N PHE A 28 -2.79 -12.20 -3.06
CA PHE A 28 -3.25 -11.51 -1.85
C PHE A 28 -2.93 -12.30 -0.57
N ASP A 29 -3.18 -13.60 -0.58
CA ASP A 29 -3.01 -14.43 0.62
C ASP A 29 -1.57 -14.69 0.99
N GLY A 30 -0.66 -14.46 0.06
CA GLY A 30 0.76 -14.70 0.29
C GLY A 30 1.51 -13.54 0.92
N ILE A 31 0.81 -12.45 1.24
CA ILE A 31 1.44 -11.23 1.73
C ILE A 31 1.00 -10.90 3.15
N GLY A 32 1.98 -10.78 4.07
CA GLY A 32 1.72 -10.28 5.41
C GLY A 32 1.93 -8.79 5.47
N VAL A 33 1.29 -8.14 6.45
CA VAL A 33 1.45 -6.69 6.64
C VAL A 33 2.90 -6.33 6.92
N ALA A 34 3.60 -7.14 7.70
CA ALA A 34 5.01 -6.87 8.01
C ALA A 34 5.88 -6.89 6.76
N ASP A 35 5.66 -7.87 5.88
CA ASP A 35 6.41 -7.97 4.63
C ASP A 35 6.11 -6.78 3.72
N LEU A 36 4.85 -6.39 3.67
CA LEU A 36 4.41 -5.26 2.88
C LEU A 36 5.10 -3.97 3.32
N MET A 37 5.08 -3.70 4.63
CA MET A 37 5.67 -2.47 5.14
C MET A 37 7.20 -2.47 4.97
N LYS A 38 7.82 -3.61 5.14
CA LYS A 38 9.25 -3.73 4.89
C LYS A 38 9.57 -3.43 3.43
N SER A 39 8.76 -3.93 2.52
CA SER A 39 8.93 -3.68 1.09
C SER A 39 8.76 -2.20 0.75
N ALA A 40 7.88 -1.52 1.47
CA ALA A 40 7.65 -0.09 1.29
C ALA A 40 8.71 0.78 1.98
N GLY A 41 9.61 0.17 2.75
CA GLY A 41 10.63 0.90 3.49
C GLY A 41 10.11 1.56 4.75
N LEU A 42 9.04 1.02 5.31
CA LEU A 42 8.37 1.61 6.48
C LEU A 42 8.28 0.59 7.62
N THR A 43 7.93 1.07 8.81
CA THR A 43 7.78 0.20 9.96
C THR A 43 6.40 -0.45 9.97
N HIS A 44 6.33 -1.68 10.52
CA HIS A 44 5.08 -2.41 10.61
C HIS A 44 3.99 -1.61 11.35
N GLY A 45 4.37 -0.96 12.44
CA GLY A 45 3.41 -0.20 13.23
C GLY A 45 2.75 0.95 12.49
N GLY A 46 3.42 1.47 11.45
CA GLY A 46 2.88 2.57 10.66
C GLY A 46 1.72 2.20 9.78
N PHE A 47 1.52 0.90 9.53
CA PHE A 47 0.45 0.45 8.65
C PHE A 47 -0.93 0.92 9.11
N TYR A 48 -1.22 0.74 10.39
CA TYR A 48 -2.55 1.07 10.92
C TYR A 48 -2.81 2.56 11.02
N GLY A 49 -1.81 3.37 10.80
CA GLY A 49 -2.00 4.81 10.66
C GLY A 49 -2.52 5.22 9.28
N HIS A 50 -2.42 4.31 8.30
CA HIS A 50 -2.83 4.58 6.93
C HIS A 50 -4.05 3.76 6.50
N PHE A 51 -4.18 2.54 6.99
CA PHE A 51 -5.25 1.63 6.60
C PHE A 51 -5.81 0.94 7.83
N ALA A 52 -7.13 0.77 7.87
CA ALA A 52 -7.78 0.11 9.00
C ALA A 52 -7.50 -1.40 9.00
N SER A 53 -7.32 -1.98 7.83
CA SER A 53 -7.10 -3.42 7.70
C SER A 53 -6.41 -3.73 6.37
N LYS A 54 -5.94 -4.97 6.26
CA LYS A 54 -5.36 -5.46 5.01
C LYS A 54 -6.41 -5.47 3.89
N ASP A 55 -7.66 -5.76 4.24
CA ASP A 55 -8.74 -5.76 3.26
C ASP A 55 -8.97 -4.37 2.68
N GLU A 56 -8.91 -3.35 3.52
CA GLU A 56 -9.04 -1.97 3.05
C GLU A 56 -7.89 -1.61 2.10
N LEU A 57 -6.67 -2.01 2.46
CA LEU A 57 -5.53 -1.79 1.61
C LEU A 57 -5.72 -2.45 0.25
N MET A 58 -6.20 -3.69 0.24
CA MET A 58 -6.41 -4.41 -1.00
C MET A 58 -7.44 -3.73 -1.88
N ALA A 59 -8.53 -3.25 -1.27
CA ALA A 59 -9.56 -2.54 -2.02
C ALA A 59 -8.99 -1.27 -2.67
N GLN A 60 -8.19 -0.52 -1.94
CA GLN A 60 -7.60 0.70 -2.47
C GLN A 60 -6.54 0.41 -3.53
N ALA A 61 -5.73 -0.62 -3.32
CA ALA A 61 -4.72 -0.99 -4.30
C ALA A 61 -5.36 -1.47 -5.60
N SER A 62 -6.45 -2.22 -5.51
CA SER A 62 -7.18 -2.68 -6.67
C SER A 62 -7.82 -1.52 -7.44
N ALA A 63 -8.42 -0.59 -6.72
CA ALA A 63 -9.02 0.59 -7.34
C ALA A 63 -7.96 1.42 -8.05
N ARG A 64 -6.79 1.56 -7.43
CA ARG A 64 -5.69 2.29 -8.03
C ARG A 64 -5.19 1.63 -9.32
N ALA A 65 -5.07 0.31 -9.31
CA ALA A 65 -4.62 -0.43 -10.49
C ALA A 65 -5.60 -0.26 -11.64
N LEU A 66 -6.90 -0.31 -11.36
CA LEU A 66 -7.92 -0.07 -12.37
C LEU A 66 -7.86 1.34 -12.92
N HIS A 67 -7.67 2.32 -12.03
CA HIS A 67 -7.57 3.71 -12.44
C HIS A 67 -6.38 3.94 -13.37
N LEU A 68 -5.23 3.39 -13.01
CA LEU A 68 -4.03 3.51 -13.83
C LEU A 68 -4.21 2.83 -15.18
N SER A 69 -4.90 1.70 -15.21
CA SER A 69 -5.17 0.98 -16.44
C SER A 69 -6.04 1.82 -17.38
N LEU A 70 -7.03 2.51 -16.83
CA LEU A 70 -7.90 3.37 -17.63
C LEU A 70 -7.15 4.58 -18.19
N ILE A 71 -6.25 5.14 -17.41
CA ILE A 71 -5.48 6.30 -17.83
C ILE A 71 -4.51 5.96 -18.96
N HIS A 72 -4.02 4.73 -19.00
CA HIS A 72 -3.04 4.31 -19.99
C HIS A 72 -3.63 3.97 -21.36
N ILE A 73 -4.90 4.08 -21.52
CA ILE A 73 -5.55 3.81 -22.80
C ILE A 73 -5.38 4.96 -23.82
#